data_75a3193735ac342e0b6d7a96a08b7c84
#
_entry.id   75a3193735ac342e0b6d7a96a08b7c84
#
_cell.length_a   1.000
_cell.length_b   1.000
_cell.length_c   1.000
_cell.angle_alpha   90.00
_cell.angle_beta   90.00
_cell.angle_gamma   90.00
#
_symmetry.space_group_name_H-M   'P 1'
#
loop_
_entity.id
_entity.type
_entity.pdbx_description
1 polymer ?
#
loop_
_entity_poly.entity_id
_entity_poly.type
_entity_poly.pdbx_seq_one_letter_code
_entity_poly.pdbx_strand_id
1 'polypeptide(L)'
;MSYWHRNWQKIILVLFPCAAYNLYFLFLLPQVNKQYLFYLDFLMAICIAIYIGYDWKRDKHRQDMLALSEQDKRALEEELQKEYEENCELQDYIARWCHEVKIPLSASLLMTEKMEDAFLRSNLQEQLERIRLQLNGALLGCKVQSKLFDLQIHPTNLLECVKTSIHNNQFFLIRNNFIIEMQSESMKNIQVYSDKAWLVYILDQMIQNAVKYQKNKEAPVLKIGADTVDKKVCLWIEDNGEGIKESDIRRIFDKGFTGSNYHNGQYKSTGMGLYMVSLIGSRLGHAIEVESEYGSYTRFTILFSDKNVR
;
A
#
# COMPACT_ATOMS: atom_id res chain seq x y z
N MET A 1 -24.58 24.55 -25.34
CA MET A 1 -25.44 25.75 -25.20
C MET A 1 -24.88 26.89 -26.03
N SER A 2 -25.76 27.66 -26.73
CA SER A 2 -25.33 28.82 -27.53
C SER A 2 -24.66 29.87 -26.65
N TYR A 3 -23.66 30.61 -27.18
CA TYR A 3 -23.03 31.77 -26.54
C TYR A 3 -24.06 32.75 -25.95
N TRP A 4 -25.12 33.03 -26.68
CA TRP A 4 -26.22 33.93 -26.30
C TRP A 4 -26.95 33.48 -25.03
N HIS A 5 -27.19 32.21 -24.89
CA HIS A 5 -27.91 31.67 -23.74
C HIS A 5 -27.05 31.73 -22.44
N ARG A 6 -25.72 31.63 -22.59
CA ARG A 6 -24.78 31.66 -21.46
C ARG A 6 -24.44 33.08 -21.02
N ASN A 7 -24.48 34.05 -21.93
CA ASN A 7 -24.05 35.43 -21.68
C ASN A 7 -25.19 36.46 -21.75
N TRP A 8 -26.46 36.06 -21.75
CA TRP A 8 -27.61 36.95 -21.90
C TRP A 8 -27.66 38.10 -20.88
N GLN A 9 -27.24 37.81 -19.61
CA GLN A 9 -27.16 38.83 -18.55
C GLN A 9 -26.18 39.96 -18.89
N LYS A 10 -25.00 39.62 -19.43
CA LYS A 10 -23.99 40.59 -19.85
C LYS A 10 -24.50 41.42 -21.06
N ILE A 11 -25.20 40.79 -21.96
CA ILE A 11 -25.77 41.45 -23.13
C ILE A 11 -26.83 42.45 -22.71
N ILE A 12 -27.73 42.11 -21.81
CA ILE A 12 -28.71 43.05 -21.23
C ILE A 12 -28.02 44.20 -20.50
N LEU A 13 -27.00 43.93 -19.74
CA LEU A 13 -26.24 44.97 -18.98
C LEU A 13 -25.63 46.00 -19.94
N VAL A 14 -25.26 45.63 -21.16
CA VAL A 14 -24.72 46.56 -22.18
C VAL A 14 -25.82 47.26 -22.93
N LEU A 15 -26.93 46.58 -23.27
CA LEU A 15 -28.04 47.16 -24.06
C LEU A 15 -28.93 48.11 -23.21
N PHE A 16 -29.11 47.82 -21.93
CA PHE A 16 -29.99 48.60 -21.05
C PHE A 16 -29.59 50.07 -20.93
N PRO A 17 -28.32 50.46 -20.70
CA PRO A 17 -27.88 51.85 -20.66
C PRO A 17 -28.14 52.58 -22.00
N CYS A 18 -27.98 51.89 -23.15
CA CYS A 18 -28.19 52.44 -24.44
C CYS A 18 -29.69 52.76 -24.67
N ALA A 19 -30.58 51.85 -24.26
CA ALA A 19 -32.02 52.09 -24.31
C ALA A 19 -32.46 53.25 -23.39
N ALA A 20 -31.95 53.30 -22.18
CA ALA A 20 -32.23 54.37 -21.22
C ALA A 20 -31.74 55.73 -21.72
N TYR A 21 -30.55 55.78 -22.34
CA TYR A 21 -29.98 56.96 -22.95
C TYR A 21 -30.91 57.50 -24.09
N ASN A 22 -31.34 56.65 -25.02
CA ASN A 22 -32.22 57.04 -26.08
C ASN A 22 -33.58 57.56 -25.58
N LEU A 23 -34.13 56.89 -24.55
CA LEU A 23 -35.37 57.32 -23.92
C LEU A 23 -35.24 58.70 -23.26
N TYR A 24 -34.13 58.97 -22.59
CA TYR A 24 -33.81 60.23 -21.97
C TYR A 24 -33.79 61.40 -23.00
N PHE A 25 -33.07 61.21 -24.12
CA PHE A 25 -32.99 62.24 -25.16
C PHE A 25 -34.34 62.48 -25.90
N LEU A 26 -35.12 61.46 -26.07
CA LEU A 26 -36.40 61.54 -26.75
C LEU A 26 -37.44 62.37 -25.94
N PHE A 27 -37.44 62.19 -24.60
CA PHE A 27 -38.42 62.82 -23.70
C PHE A 27 -38.00 64.14 -23.10
N LEU A 28 -36.71 64.34 -22.76
CA LEU A 28 -36.24 65.48 -22.01
C LEU A 28 -35.57 66.58 -22.87
N LEU A 29 -35.10 66.26 -24.07
CA LEU A 29 -34.42 67.22 -24.95
C LEU A 29 -34.96 67.20 -26.38
N PRO A 30 -36.23 67.60 -26.63
CA PRO A 30 -36.88 67.50 -27.95
C PRO A 30 -36.30 68.46 -29.00
N GLN A 31 -35.46 69.41 -28.61
CA GLN A 31 -34.86 70.43 -29.51
C GLN A 31 -33.53 70.01 -30.14
N VAL A 32 -32.96 68.82 -29.73
CA VAL A 32 -31.68 68.36 -30.28
C VAL A 32 -31.91 67.83 -31.71
N ASN A 33 -31.00 68.22 -32.61
CA ASN A 33 -31.08 67.77 -34.02
C ASN A 33 -30.96 66.24 -34.08
N LYS A 34 -32.00 65.56 -34.53
CA LYS A 34 -32.13 64.10 -34.61
C LYS A 34 -31.01 63.40 -35.41
N GLN A 35 -30.35 64.16 -36.32
CA GLN A 35 -29.23 63.63 -37.10
C GLN A 35 -27.99 63.31 -36.20
N TYR A 36 -27.68 64.12 -35.17
CA TYR A 36 -26.55 63.86 -34.27
C TYR A 36 -26.83 62.64 -33.39
N LEU A 37 -28.05 62.41 -32.94
CA LEU A 37 -28.46 61.25 -32.21
C LEU A 37 -28.23 59.96 -33.03
N PHE A 38 -28.64 60.00 -34.31
CA PHE A 38 -28.46 58.87 -35.20
C PHE A 38 -26.96 58.51 -35.38
N TYR A 39 -26.08 59.47 -35.55
CA TYR A 39 -24.62 59.19 -35.62
C TYR A 39 -24.05 58.60 -34.35
N LEU A 40 -24.53 59.10 -33.21
CA LEU A 40 -24.09 58.62 -31.91
C LEU A 40 -24.54 57.19 -31.64
N ASP A 41 -25.80 56.86 -31.97
CA ASP A 41 -26.35 55.48 -31.89
C ASP A 41 -25.63 54.51 -32.82
N PHE A 42 -25.31 54.96 -34.04
CA PHE A 42 -24.51 54.18 -34.97
C PHE A 42 -23.11 53.85 -34.43
N LEU A 43 -22.43 54.84 -33.84
CA LEU A 43 -21.14 54.65 -33.25
C LEU A 43 -21.19 53.67 -32.03
N MET A 44 -22.25 53.84 -31.20
CA MET A 44 -22.48 52.93 -30.05
C MET A 44 -22.76 51.50 -30.52
N ALA A 45 -23.56 51.32 -31.57
CA ALA A 45 -23.85 50.00 -32.14
C ALA A 45 -22.55 49.33 -32.64
N ILE A 46 -21.65 50.08 -33.27
CA ILE A 46 -20.35 49.55 -33.69
C ILE A 46 -19.51 49.10 -32.46
N CYS A 47 -19.44 49.93 -31.43
CA CYS A 47 -18.67 49.60 -30.19
C CYS A 47 -19.24 48.36 -29.49
N ILE A 48 -20.57 48.23 -29.42
CA ILE A 48 -21.27 47.06 -28.88
C ILE A 48 -20.96 45.79 -29.72
N ALA A 49 -21.02 45.90 -31.06
CA ALA A 49 -20.70 44.81 -31.93
C ALA A 49 -19.25 44.31 -31.78
N ILE A 50 -18.30 45.23 -31.68
CA ILE A 50 -16.87 44.93 -31.42
C ILE A 50 -16.72 44.25 -30.06
N TYR A 51 -17.37 44.77 -29.01
CA TYR A 51 -17.32 44.17 -27.67
C TYR A 51 -17.88 42.75 -27.65
N ILE A 52 -19.05 42.55 -28.23
CA ILE A 52 -19.69 41.23 -28.33
C ILE A 52 -18.81 40.27 -29.13
N GLY A 53 -18.23 40.69 -30.24
CA GLY A 53 -17.33 39.91 -31.08
C GLY A 53 -16.05 39.48 -30.30
N TYR A 54 -15.48 40.41 -29.55
CA TYR A 54 -14.33 40.12 -28.70
C TYR A 54 -14.66 39.16 -27.56
N ASP A 55 -15.78 39.38 -26.86
CA ASP A 55 -16.21 38.50 -25.75
C ASP A 55 -16.57 37.11 -26.25
N TRP A 56 -17.19 37.00 -27.43
CA TRP A 56 -17.47 35.72 -28.09
C TRP A 56 -16.19 34.95 -28.45
N LYS A 57 -15.18 35.63 -29.02
CA LYS A 57 -13.89 35.03 -29.36
C LYS A 57 -13.17 34.54 -28.10
N ARG A 58 -13.19 35.34 -27.04
CA ARG A 58 -12.59 35.00 -25.74
C ARG A 58 -13.30 33.80 -25.07
N ASP A 59 -14.63 33.80 -25.13
CA ASP A 59 -15.45 32.72 -24.57
C ASP A 59 -15.21 31.39 -25.32
N LYS A 60 -15.15 31.45 -26.67
CA LYS A 60 -14.80 30.30 -27.50
C LYS A 60 -13.42 29.77 -27.16
N HIS A 61 -12.40 30.61 -27.07
CA HIS A 61 -11.04 30.17 -26.71
C HIS A 61 -11.00 29.53 -25.32
N ARG A 62 -11.73 30.07 -24.35
CA ARG A 62 -11.83 29.45 -23.01
C ARG A 62 -12.46 28.07 -23.06
N GLN A 63 -13.49 27.87 -23.87
CA GLN A 63 -14.12 26.57 -24.03
C GLN A 63 -13.22 25.56 -24.71
N ASP A 64 -12.52 25.98 -25.76
CA ASP A 64 -11.57 25.12 -26.45
C ASP A 64 -10.43 24.67 -25.48
N MET A 65 -9.94 25.55 -24.62
CA MET A 65 -8.94 25.23 -23.58
C MET A 65 -9.48 24.27 -22.51
N LEU A 66 -10.74 24.47 -22.09
CA LEU A 66 -11.38 23.56 -21.13
C LEU A 66 -11.62 22.17 -21.74
N ALA A 67 -12.04 22.11 -22.99
CA ALA A 67 -12.26 20.85 -23.71
C ALA A 67 -10.96 20.06 -23.88
N LEU A 68 -9.84 20.74 -24.23
CA LEU A 68 -8.51 20.13 -24.30
C LEU A 68 -8.09 19.58 -22.94
N SER A 69 -8.23 20.37 -21.87
CA SER A 69 -7.89 19.95 -20.50
C SER A 69 -8.71 18.74 -20.03
N GLU A 70 -9.99 18.66 -20.38
CA GLU A 70 -10.84 17.50 -20.07
C GLU A 70 -10.45 16.27 -20.90
N GLN A 71 -10.06 16.48 -22.16
CA GLN A 71 -9.60 15.39 -23.03
C GLN A 71 -8.28 14.81 -22.54
N ASP A 72 -7.30 15.65 -22.14
CA ASP A 72 -6.03 15.22 -21.58
C ASP A 72 -6.25 14.44 -20.27
N LYS A 73 -7.17 14.91 -19.42
CA LYS A 73 -7.52 14.24 -18.18
C LYS A 73 -8.11 12.84 -18.43
N ARG A 74 -9.02 12.71 -19.41
CA ARG A 74 -9.61 11.40 -19.76
C ARG A 74 -8.55 10.45 -20.32
N ALA A 75 -7.67 10.94 -21.20
CA ALA A 75 -6.58 10.14 -21.74
C ALA A 75 -5.66 9.60 -20.62
N LEU A 76 -5.32 10.43 -19.62
CA LEU A 76 -4.54 10.02 -18.48
C LEU A 76 -5.28 9.01 -17.58
N GLU A 77 -6.58 9.20 -17.37
CA GLU A 77 -7.42 8.26 -16.61
C GLU A 77 -7.51 6.88 -17.32
N GLU A 78 -7.63 6.87 -18.66
CA GLU A 78 -7.63 5.64 -19.46
C GLU A 78 -6.28 4.92 -19.41
N GLU A 79 -5.16 5.66 -19.49
CA GLU A 79 -3.80 5.09 -19.38
C GLU A 79 -3.57 4.48 -17.99
N LEU A 80 -3.93 5.20 -16.92
CA LEU A 80 -3.86 4.70 -15.55
C LEU A 80 -4.73 3.45 -15.34
N GLN A 81 -5.92 3.42 -15.93
CA GLN A 81 -6.81 2.26 -15.84
C GLN A 81 -6.21 1.06 -16.56
N LYS A 82 -5.61 1.26 -17.73
CA LYS A 82 -4.94 0.20 -18.49
C LYS A 82 -3.74 -0.37 -17.75
N GLU A 83 -2.85 0.49 -17.22
CA GLU A 83 -1.73 0.05 -16.39
C GLU A 83 -2.20 -0.75 -15.16
N TYR A 84 -3.32 -0.34 -14.58
CA TYR A 84 -3.90 -1.04 -13.43
C TYR A 84 -4.41 -2.44 -13.83
N GLU A 85 -5.11 -2.56 -14.96
CA GLU A 85 -5.62 -3.84 -15.47
C GLU A 85 -4.49 -4.81 -15.81
N GLU A 86 -3.44 -4.33 -16.51
CA GLU A 86 -2.24 -5.12 -16.82
C GLU A 86 -1.53 -5.62 -15.54
N ASN A 87 -1.46 -4.77 -14.50
CA ASN A 87 -0.87 -5.15 -13.22
C ASN A 87 -1.71 -6.21 -12.49
N CYS A 88 -3.03 -6.12 -12.52
CA CYS A 88 -3.93 -7.12 -11.94
C CYS A 88 -3.79 -8.47 -12.65
N GLU A 89 -3.75 -8.48 -13.99
CA GLU A 89 -3.56 -9.70 -14.78
C GLU A 89 -2.23 -10.39 -14.47
N LEU A 90 -1.16 -9.60 -14.34
CA LEU A 90 0.16 -10.13 -13.96
C LEU A 90 0.14 -10.75 -12.57
N GLN A 91 -0.52 -10.11 -11.59
CA GLN A 91 -0.66 -10.65 -10.24
C GLN A 91 -1.44 -11.97 -10.21
N ASP A 92 -2.54 -12.05 -10.96
CA ASP A 92 -3.33 -13.27 -11.09
C ASP A 92 -2.55 -14.39 -11.78
N TYR A 93 -1.75 -14.05 -12.79
CA TYR A 93 -0.85 -15.00 -13.44
C TYR A 93 0.18 -15.56 -12.47
N ILE A 94 0.87 -14.71 -11.71
CA ILE A 94 1.85 -15.13 -10.70
C ILE A 94 1.19 -15.99 -9.63
N ALA A 95 -0.01 -15.64 -9.18
CA ALA A 95 -0.74 -16.42 -8.18
C ALA A 95 -1.05 -17.83 -8.68
N ARG A 96 -1.55 -17.97 -9.92
CA ARG A 96 -1.80 -19.28 -10.54
C ARG A 96 -0.51 -20.08 -10.69
N TRP A 97 0.54 -19.46 -11.22
CA TRP A 97 1.84 -20.10 -11.37
C TRP A 97 2.41 -20.62 -10.06
N CYS A 98 2.35 -19.84 -8.99
CA CYS A 98 2.79 -20.28 -7.66
C CYS A 98 1.97 -21.48 -7.16
N HIS A 99 0.66 -21.52 -7.42
CA HIS A 99 -0.16 -22.70 -7.08
C HIS A 99 0.26 -23.95 -7.86
N GLU A 100 0.54 -23.81 -9.14
CA GLU A 100 1.00 -24.91 -9.99
C GLU A 100 2.36 -25.45 -9.54
N VAL A 101 3.30 -24.58 -9.13
CA VAL A 101 4.63 -25.00 -8.62
C VAL A 101 4.55 -25.68 -7.25
N LYS A 102 3.55 -25.37 -6.42
CA LYS A 102 3.37 -26.02 -5.11
C LYS A 102 3.13 -27.52 -5.22
N ILE A 103 2.45 -27.99 -6.28
CA ILE A 103 2.13 -29.41 -6.48
C ILE A 103 3.40 -30.25 -6.66
N PRO A 104 4.27 -29.98 -7.67
CA PRO A 104 5.51 -30.73 -7.84
C PRO A 104 6.48 -30.55 -6.67
N LEU A 105 6.48 -29.36 -6.02
CA LEU A 105 7.30 -29.13 -4.85
C LEU A 105 6.90 -30.03 -3.67
N SER A 106 5.60 -30.17 -3.40
CA SER A 106 5.08 -31.06 -2.36
C SER A 106 5.39 -32.55 -2.68
N ALA A 107 5.26 -32.92 -3.94
CA ALA A 107 5.65 -34.26 -4.40
C ALA A 107 7.16 -34.52 -4.20
N SER A 108 8.00 -33.55 -4.52
CA SER A 108 9.45 -33.64 -4.31
C SER A 108 9.81 -33.76 -2.82
N LEU A 109 9.13 -33.03 -1.94
CA LEU A 109 9.32 -33.17 -0.48
C LEU A 109 8.97 -34.61 0.00
N LEU A 110 7.85 -35.15 -0.46
CA LEU A 110 7.48 -36.55 -0.14
C LEU A 110 8.48 -37.59 -0.69
N MET A 111 9.08 -37.31 -1.85
CA MET A 111 10.11 -38.20 -2.41
C MET A 111 11.38 -38.19 -1.57
N THR A 112 11.74 -37.02 -0.99
CA THR A 112 12.93 -36.97 -0.11
C THR A 112 12.79 -37.82 1.14
N GLU A 113 11.58 -38.04 1.65
CA GLU A 113 11.34 -38.88 2.82
C GLU A 113 11.76 -40.34 2.59
N LYS A 114 11.72 -40.80 1.32
CA LYS A 114 12.08 -42.18 0.92
C LYS A 114 13.57 -42.37 0.60
N MET A 115 14.37 -41.30 0.67
CA MET A 115 15.80 -41.39 0.36
C MET A 115 16.57 -42.04 1.51
N GLU A 116 17.45 -42.99 1.18
CA GLU A 116 18.26 -43.70 2.17
C GLU A 116 19.42 -42.86 2.71
N ASP A 117 20.05 -42.08 1.85
CA ASP A 117 21.15 -41.19 2.24
C ASP A 117 20.62 -40.00 3.09
N ALA A 118 20.89 -40.10 4.40
CA ALA A 118 20.41 -39.10 5.37
C ALA A 118 20.98 -37.70 5.14
N PHE A 119 22.21 -37.58 4.65
CA PHE A 119 22.86 -36.29 4.38
C PHE A 119 22.25 -35.63 3.15
N LEU A 120 22.12 -36.38 2.06
CA LEU A 120 21.52 -35.87 0.82
C LEU A 120 20.05 -35.52 1.02
N ARG A 121 19.30 -36.40 1.73
CA ARG A 121 17.91 -36.14 2.14
C ARG A 121 17.74 -34.82 2.87
N SER A 122 18.53 -34.62 3.93
CA SER A 122 18.45 -33.42 4.76
C SER A 122 18.75 -32.15 3.97
N ASN A 123 19.76 -32.17 3.09
CA ASN A 123 20.13 -31.01 2.28
C ASN A 123 19.07 -30.70 1.22
N LEU A 124 18.52 -31.74 0.58
CA LEU A 124 17.47 -31.54 -0.44
C LEU A 124 16.17 -31.03 0.19
N GLN A 125 15.77 -31.59 1.33
CA GLN A 125 14.62 -31.08 2.10
C GLN A 125 14.78 -29.60 2.46
N GLU A 126 15.97 -29.19 2.89
CA GLU A 126 16.22 -27.79 3.19
C GLU A 126 16.00 -26.89 1.97
N GLN A 127 16.52 -27.24 0.80
CA GLN A 127 16.34 -26.43 -0.40
C GLN A 127 14.88 -26.38 -0.84
N LEU A 128 14.16 -27.50 -0.79
CA LEU A 128 12.74 -27.57 -1.14
C LEU A 128 11.88 -26.75 -0.17
N GLU A 129 12.17 -26.81 1.14
CA GLU A 129 11.48 -25.99 2.15
C GLU A 129 11.75 -24.48 1.96
N ARG A 130 12.97 -24.11 1.55
CA ARG A 130 13.28 -22.71 1.19
C ARG A 130 12.47 -22.26 -0.01
N ILE A 131 12.38 -23.07 -1.07
CA ILE A 131 11.55 -22.77 -2.24
C ILE A 131 10.08 -22.61 -1.81
N ARG A 132 9.57 -23.46 -0.94
CA ARG A 132 8.20 -23.37 -0.40
C ARG A 132 7.93 -22.05 0.30
N LEU A 133 8.87 -21.59 1.15
CA LEU A 133 8.75 -20.31 1.83
C LEU A 133 8.80 -19.12 0.87
N GLN A 134 9.70 -19.16 -0.14
CA GLN A 134 9.80 -18.10 -1.14
C GLN A 134 8.53 -18.00 -2.01
N LEU A 135 7.96 -19.14 -2.42
CA LEU A 135 6.69 -19.15 -3.17
C LEU A 135 5.53 -18.59 -2.35
N ASN A 136 5.44 -18.96 -1.07
CA ASN A 136 4.41 -18.42 -0.19
C ASN A 136 4.57 -16.91 -0.01
N GLY A 137 5.81 -16.43 0.14
CA GLY A 137 6.12 -15.00 0.21
C GLY A 137 5.75 -14.25 -1.06
N ALA A 138 6.05 -14.81 -2.24
CA ALA A 138 5.69 -14.21 -3.53
C ALA A 138 4.19 -14.11 -3.72
N LEU A 139 3.44 -15.19 -3.45
CA LEU A 139 1.98 -15.20 -3.49
C LEU A 139 1.36 -14.12 -2.60
N LEU A 140 1.85 -14.00 -1.39
CA LEU A 140 1.35 -13.01 -0.45
C LEU A 140 1.72 -11.59 -0.88
N GLY A 141 2.93 -11.40 -1.41
CA GLY A 141 3.37 -10.13 -1.98
C GLY A 141 2.46 -9.62 -3.09
N CYS A 142 2.01 -10.51 -3.98
CA CYS A 142 1.04 -10.18 -5.02
C CYS A 142 -0.31 -9.75 -4.41
N LYS A 143 -0.81 -10.48 -3.40
CA LYS A 143 -2.08 -10.14 -2.73
C LYS A 143 -2.03 -8.79 -2.03
N VAL A 144 -0.92 -8.44 -1.37
CA VAL A 144 -0.78 -7.16 -0.65
C VAL A 144 -0.78 -5.96 -1.59
N GLN A 145 -0.23 -6.10 -2.80
CA GLN A 145 -0.17 -5.00 -3.77
C GLN A 145 -1.48 -4.79 -4.52
N SER A 146 -2.39 -5.76 -4.51
CA SER A 146 -3.69 -5.63 -5.17
C SER A 146 -4.59 -4.61 -4.46
N LYS A 147 -5.39 -3.83 -5.22
CA LYS A 147 -6.45 -2.97 -4.64
C LYS A 147 -7.55 -3.78 -3.95
N LEU A 148 -7.68 -5.05 -4.32
CA LEU A 148 -8.60 -6.03 -3.74
C LEU A 148 -7.98 -6.74 -2.52
N PHE A 149 -7.06 -6.07 -1.82
CA PHE A 149 -6.56 -6.55 -0.54
C PHE A 149 -7.72 -6.56 0.47
N ASP A 150 -8.49 -7.64 0.42
CA ASP A 150 -9.65 -7.85 1.29
C ASP A 150 -9.16 -8.40 2.63
N LEU A 151 -9.17 -7.53 3.64
CA LEU A 151 -8.81 -7.90 5.00
C LEU A 151 -10.05 -8.50 5.68
N GLN A 152 -9.95 -9.76 6.05
CA GLN A 152 -10.97 -10.42 6.86
C GLN A 152 -10.68 -10.23 8.34
N ILE A 153 -11.06 -9.06 8.88
CA ILE A 153 -10.85 -8.72 10.29
C ILE A 153 -11.87 -9.46 11.17
N HIS A 154 -11.39 -10.42 11.94
CA HIS A 154 -12.18 -11.22 12.87
C HIS A 154 -11.48 -11.30 14.25
N PRO A 155 -12.24 -11.63 15.33
CA PRO A 155 -11.63 -11.99 16.60
C PRO A 155 -10.70 -13.19 16.40
N THR A 156 -9.40 -12.99 16.60
CA THR A 156 -8.35 -13.94 16.28
C THR A 156 -7.57 -14.28 17.56
N ASN A 157 -7.45 -15.57 17.87
CA ASN A 157 -6.72 -16.04 19.04
C ASN A 157 -5.21 -15.95 18.83
N LEU A 158 -4.50 -15.20 19.68
CA LEU A 158 -3.05 -14.98 19.56
C LEU A 158 -2.25 -16.28 19.69
N LEU A 159 -2.60 -17.12 20.66
CA LEU A 159 -1.87 -18.37 20.92
C LEU A 159 -1.95 -19.32 19.72
N GLU A 160 -3.11 -19.37 19.04
CA GLU A 160 -3.26 -20.17 17.82
C GLU A 160 -2.40 -19.63 16.67
N CYS A 161 -2.33 -18.31 16.50
CA CYS A 161 -1.47 -17.71 15.47
C CYS A 161 0.00 -18.04 15.71
N VAL A 162 0.47 -17.89 16.96
CA VAL A 162 1.85 -18.22 17.34
C VAL A 162 2.14 -19.70 17.12
N LYS A 163 1.27 -20.61 17.56
CA LYS A 163 1.41 -22.05 17.33
C LYS A 163 1.46 -22.41 15.85
N THR A 164 0.61 -21.78 15.04
CA THR A 164 0.58 -21.97 13.59
C THR A 164 1.91 -21.52 12.95
N SER A 165 2.43 -20.38 13.36
CA SER A 165 3.70 -19.85 12.84
C SER A 165 4.90 -20.73 13.26
N ILE A 166 4.95 -21.19 14.51
CA ILE A 166 5.97 -22.14 14.96
C ILE A 166 5.91 -23.44 14.13
N HIS A 167 4.71 -23.96 13.89
CA HIS A 167 4.51 -25.15 13.06
C HIS A 167 4.96 -24.94 11.60
N ASN A 168 4.63 -23.79 11.00
CA ASN A 168 5.07 -23.46 9.64
C ASN A 168 6.59 -23.43 9.48
N ASN A 169 7.30 -23.05 10.53
CA ASN A 169 8.75 -22.91 10.55
C ASN A 169 9.49 -24.06 11.28
N GLN A 170 8.75 -25.11 11.71
CA GLN A 170 9.28 -26.20 12.55
C GLN A 170 10.52 -26.89 11.97
N PHE A 171 10.57 -27.09 10.65
CA PHE A 171 11.70 -27.72 9.98
C PHE A 171 13.01 -26.97 10.27
N PHE A 172 13.00 -25.64 10.09
CA PHE A 172 14.21 -24.83 10.33
C PHE A 172 14.53 -24.67 11.81
N LEU A 173 13.52 -24.57 12.68
CA LEU A 173 13.70 -24.48 14.12
C LEU A 173 14.34 -25.75 14.69
N ILE A 174 13.86 -26.93 14.29
CA ILE A 174 14.41 -28.23 14.72
C ILE A 174 15.82 -28.42 14.15
N ARG A 175 16.02 -28.17 12.85
CA ARG A 175 17.31 -28.36 12.17
C ARG A 175 18.42 -27.52 12.79
N ASN A 176 18.10 -26.29 13.23
CA ASN A 176 19.05 -25.38 13.86
C ASN A 176 19.08 -25.49 15.39
N ASN A 177 18.40 -26.48 15.98
CA ASN A 177 18.35 -26.75 17.42
C ASN A 177 17.87 -25.54 18.26
N PHE A 178 16.84 -24.81 17.75
CA PHE A 178 16.25 -23.70 18.48
C PHE A 178 15.56 -24.17 19.77
N ILE A 179 15.87 -23.50 20.88
CA ILE A 179 15.12 -23.61 22.13
C ILE A 179 13.98 -22.60 22.07
N ILE A 180 12.73 -23.07 22.21
CA ILE A 180 11.54 -22.22 22.16
C ILE A 180 11.02 -22.02 23.58
N GLU A 181 11.07 -20.79 24.06
CA GLU A 181 10.52 -20.37 25.35
C GLU A 181 9.21 -19.57 25.10
N MET A 182 8.08 -20.23 25.27
CA MET A 182 6.79 -19.62 25.01
C MET A 182 5.99 -19.39 26.27
N GLN A 183 5.60 -18.15 26.54
CA GLN A 183 4.72 -17.75 27.64
C GLN A 183 3.24 -18.04 27.26
N SER A 184 2.88 -19.31 27.12
CA SER A 184 1.56 -19.71 26.62
C SER A 184 0.40 -19.24 27.50
N GLU A 185 0.58 -19.17 28.83
CA GLU A 185 -0.45 -18.71 29.75
C GLU A 185 -0.81 -17.24 29.56
N SER A 186 0.17 -16.38 29.23
CA SER A 186 -0.07 -14.97 28.97
C SER A 186 -0.92 -14.73 27.71
N MET A 187 -0.94 -15.68 26.76
CA MET A 187 -1.66 -15.58 25.48
C MET A 187 -2.98 -16.35 25.42
N LYS A 188 -3.27 -17.22 26.42
CA LYS A 188 -4.29 -18.27 26.34
C LYS A 188 -5.70 -17.77 26.01
N ASN A 189 -6.08 -16.60 26.49
CA ASN A 189 -7.44 -16.05 26.32
C ASN A 189 -7.45 -14.71 25.58
N ILE A 190 -6.31 -14.32 24.99
CA ILE A 190 -6.21 -13.05 24.28
C ILE A 190 -6.77 -13.22 22.88
N GLN A 191 -7.77 -12.42 22.56
CA GLN A 191 -8.29 -12.27 21.21
C GLN A 191 -8.03 -10.84 20.72
N VAL A 192 -7.53 -10.73 19.50
CA VAL A 192 -7.31 -9.46 18.82
C VAL A 192 -8.13 -9.41 17.53
N TYR A 193 -8.65 -8.26 17.16
CA TYR A 193 -9.27 -8.10 15.85
C TYR A 193 -8.18 -7.97 14.79
N SER A 194 -8.01 -9.04 14.01
CA SER A 194 -6.99 -9.12 12.97
C SER A 194 -7.40 -10.13 11.90
N ASP A 195 -6.68 -10.16 10.81
CA ASP A 195 -6.73 -11.25 9.83
C ASP A 195 -5.71 -12.31 10.23
N LYS A 196 -6.19 -13.54 10.52
CA LYS A 196 -5.35 -14.66 10.98
C LYS A 196 -4.22 -14.99 10.02
N ALA A 197 -4.49 -15.00 8.70
CA ALA A 197 -3.49 -15.39 7.71
C ALA A 197 -2.36 -14.35 7.62
N TRP A 198 -2.71 -13.08 7.68
CA TRP A 198 -1.75 -11.98 7.63
C TRP A 198 -0.96 -11.85 8.93
N LEU A 199 -1.60 -12.06 10.08
CA LEU A 199 -0.89 -12.07 11.37
C LEU A 199 0.11 -13.22 11.44
N VAL A 200 -0.28 -14.42 11.01
CA VAL A 200 0.64 -15.58 10.93
C VAL A 200 1.81 -15.27 9.99
N TYR A 201 1.57 -14.62 8.86
CA TYR A 201 2.67 -14.22 7.97
C TYR A 201 3.67 -13.26 8.62
N ILE A 202 3.18 -12.26 9.37
CA ILE A 202 4.06 -11.35 10.12
C ILE A 202 4.94 -12.15 11.07
N LEU A 203 4.36 -13.07 11.83
CA LEU A 203 5.08 -13.95 12.77
C LEU A 203 6.08 -14.86 12.05
N ASP A 204 5.69 -15.44 10.91
CA ASP A 204 6.56 -16.27 10.07
C ASP A 204 7.82 -15.51 9.63
N GLN A 205 7.67 -14.23 9.20
CA GLN A 205 8.80 -13.40 8.81
C GLN A 205 9.75 -13.08 10.00
N MET A 206 9.21 -12.87 11.20
CA MET A 206 10.01 -12.63 12.39
C MET A 206 10.78 -13.89 12.78
N ILE A 207 10.14 -15.08 12.77
CA ILE A 207 10.80 -16.37 13.07
C ILE A 207 11.86 -16.69 12.01
N GLN A 208 11.57 -16.45 10.72
CA GLN A 208 12.56 -16.68 9.65
C GLN A 208 13.79 -15.77 9.80
N ASN A 209 13.59 -14.53 10.26
CA ASN A 209 14.71 -13.65 10.56
C ASN A 209 15.53 -14.17 11.75
N ALA A 210 14.91 -14.64 12.83
CA ALA A 210 15.62 -15.28 13.94
C ALA A 210 16.47 -16.47 13.50
N VAL A 211 15.91 -17.34 12.65
CA VAL A 211 16.66 -18.49 12.07
C VAL A 211 17.81 -18.04 11.20
N LYS A 212 17.62 -16.99 10.40
CA LYS A 212 18.61 -16.50 9.46
C LYS A 212 19.79 -15.81 10.12
N TYR A 213 19.54 -15.05 11.18
CA TYR A 213 20.54 -14.21 11.87
C TYR A 213 20.98 -14.81 13.22
N GLN A 214 20.84 -16.13 13.39
CA GLN A 214 21.33 -16.84 14.56
C GLN A 214 22.86 -16.79 14.66
N LYS A 215 23.40 -16.81 15.89
CA LYS A 215 24.82 -16.92 16.12
C LYS A 215 25.31 -18.36 15.99
N ASN A 216 26.48 -18.56 15.37
CA ASN A 216 27.03 -19.90 15.12
C ASN A 216 27.61 -20.59 16.39
N LYS A 217 27.79 -19.87 17.50
CA LYS A 217 28.51 -20.38 18.67
C LYS A 217 27.65 -20.59 19.90
N GLU A 218 26.41 -20.13 19.89
CA GLU A 218 25.49 -20.23 21.04
C GLU A 218 24.24 -21.04 20.63
N ALA A 219 23.62 -21.71 21.60
CA ALA A 219 22.33 -22.34 21.36
C ALA A 219 21.31 -21.24 21.03
N PRO A 220 20.64 -21.31 19.85
CA PRO A 220 19.68 -20.29 19.48
C PRO A 220 18.42 -20.43 20.32
N VAL A 221 17.96 -19.32 20.88
CA VAL A 221 16.75 -19.22 21.71
C VAL A 221 15.76 -18.29 21.05
N LEU A 222 14.51 -18.73 20.99
CA LEU A 222 13.38 -17.94 20.54
C LEU A 222 12.38 -17.79 21.69
N LYS A 223 12.22 -16.59 22.21
CA LYS A 223 11.25 -16.28 23.28
C LYS A 223 10.03 -15.63 22.68
N ILE A 224 8.84 -16.05 23.09
CA ILE A 224 7.59 -15.50 22.60
C ILE A 224 6.65 -15.27 23.77
N GLY A 225 6.10 -14.06 23.90
CA GLY A 225 5.18 -13.72 24.94
C GLY A 225 4.23 -12.60 24.55
N ALA A 226 3.21 -12.40 25.36
CA ALA A 226 2.31 -11.26 25.23
C ALA A 226 2.13 -10.57 26.58
N ASP A 227 2.14 -9.24 26.54
CA ASP A 227 1.92 -8.40 27.69
C ASP A 227 0.71 -7.49 27.42
N THR A 228 0.04 -7.06 28.46
CA THR A 228 -1.02 -6.06 28.38
C THR A 228 -0.58 -4.81 29.12
N VAL A 229 -0.29 -3.74 28.38
CA VAL A 229 0.13 -2.45 28.92
C VAL A 229 -0.91 -1.40 28.55
N ASP A 230 -1.48 -0.69 29.52
CA ASP A 230 -2.49 0.35 29.31
C ASP A 230 -3.68 -0.11 28.43
N LYS A 231 -4.18 -1.32 28.67
CA LYS A 231 -5.25 -1.99 27.88
C LYS A 231 -4.86 -2.33 26.45
N LYS A 232 -3.59 -2.15 26.07
CA LYS A 232 -3.08 -2.56 24.75
C LYS A 232 -2.39 -3.90 24.89
N VAL A 233 -2.70 -4.80 23.97
CA VAL A 233 -1.99 -6.08 23.86
C VAL A 233 -0.74 -5.86 23.05
N CYS A 234 0.39 -6.34 23.56
CA CYS A 234 1.70 -6.35 22.92
C CYS A 234 2.14 -7.80 22.77
N LEU A 235 2.24 -8.29 21.53
CA LEU A 235 2.82 -9.61 21.26
C LEU A 235 4.28 -9.41 20.84
N TRP A 236 5.21 -10.06 21.51
CA TRP A 236 6.62 -9.92 21.21
C TRP A 236 7.29 -11.26 20.91
N ILE A 237 8.28 -11.20 20.03
CA ILE A 237 9.19 -12.29 19.67
C ILE A 237 10.61 -11.79 19.84
N GLU A 238 11.42 -12.49 20.62
CA GLU A 238 12.81 -12.17 20.90
C GLU A 238 13.72 -13.35 20.54
N ASP A 239 14.78 -13.07 19.80
CA ASP A 239 15.87 -14.01 19.52
C ASP A 239 17.19 -13.54 20.15
N ASN A 240 18.07 -14.48 20.48
CA ASN A 240 19.45 -14.20 20.97
C ASN A 240 20.46 -14.19 19.79
N GLY A 241 20.04 -13.81 18.60
CA GLY A 241 20.86 -13.78 17.38
C GLY A 241 21.87 -12.64 17.34
N GLU A 242 22.38 -12.36 16.13
CA GLU A 242 23.42 -11.35 15.91
C GLU A 242 23.00 -9.92 16.29
N GLY A 243 21.72 -9.67 16.45
CA GLY A 243 21.20 -8.32 16.68
C GLY A 243 21.33 -7.43 15.43
N ILE A 244 20.85 -6.20 15.56
CA ILE A 244 20.82 -5.21 14.49
C ILE A 244 21.69 -4.01 14.89
N LYS A 245 22.53 -3.54 13.98
CA LYS A 245 23.32 -2.32 14.23
C LYS A 245 22.40 -1.11 14.36
N GLU A 246 22.73 -0.19 15.26
CA GLU A 246 21.94 1.02 15.49
C GLU A 246 21.76 1.85 14.21
N SER A 247 22.77 1.89 13.33
CA SER A 247 22.70 2.55 12.02
C SER A 247 21.63 1.97 11.10
N ASP A 248 21.29 0.70 11.29
CA ASP A 248 20.42 -0.06 10.39
C ASP A 248 18.96 -0.12 10.92
N ILE A 249 18.75 0.01 12.24
CA ILE A 249 17.43 -0.12 12.89
C ILE A 249 16.33 0.70 12.20
N ARG A 250 16.63 1.94 11.81
CA ARG A 250 15.66 2.83 11.15
C ARG A 250 15.29 2.40 9.74
N ARG A 251 16.11 1.55 9.11
CA ARG A 251 16.01 1.17 7.71
C ARG A 251 15.56 -0.26 7.48
N ILE A 252 15.46 -1.09 8.52
CA ILE A 252 15.13 -2.52 8.36
C ILE A 252 13.77 -2.75 7.71
N PHE A 253 12.87 -1.76 7.77
CA PHE A 253 11.55 -1.79 7.13
C PHE A 253 11.53 -1.14 5.73
N ASP A 254 12.64 -0.61 5.24
CA ASP A 254 12.73 -0.04 3.89
C ASP A 254 12.68 -1.15 2.83
N LYS A 255 12.02 -0.86 1.71
CA LYS A 255 11.88 -1.81 0.60
C LYS A 255 13.25 -2.18 0.01
N GLY A 256 13.56 -3.48 0.04
CA GLY A 256 14.80 -3.99 -0.51
C GLY A 256 16.03 -3.80 0.37
N PHE A 257 15.85 -3.29 1.61
CA PHE A 257 16.97 -3.13 2.53
C PHE A 257 17.47 -4.49 3.03
N THR A 258 18.76 -4.70 2.90
CA THR A 258 19.50 -5.83 3.45
C THR A 258 20.62 -5.26 4.28
N GLY A 259 20.61 -5.50 5.61
CA GLY A 259 21.59 -4.94 6.52
C GLY A 259 23.04 -5.22 6.13
N SER A 260 23.97 -4.48 6.74
CA SER A 260 25.42 -4.57 6.48
C SER A 260 26.05 -5.90 6.94
N ASN A 261 25.31 -6.80 7.58
CA ASN A 261 25.77 -8.10 8.08
C ASN A 261 25.91 -9.17 6.98
N TYR A 262 26.30 -8.76 5.78
CA TYR A 262 26.46 -9.60 4.57
C TYR A 262 27.70 -10.52 4.65
N HIS A 263 27.97 -11.15 5.80
CA HIS A 263 29.25 -11.83 5.99
C HIS A 263 29.32 -13.29 5.56
N ASN A 264 28.21 -13.95 5.21
CA ASN A 264 28.28 -15.39 4.91
C ASN A 264 27.83 -15.82 3.53
N GLY A 265 27.90 -15.01 2.48
CA GLY A 265 27.87 -15.47 1.07
C GLY A 265 26.75 -16.45 0.65
N GLN A 266 26.10 -17.12 1.60
CA GLN A 266 25.19 -18.24 1.38
C GLN A 266 23.75 -17.83 1.04
N TYR A 267 23.26 -16.63 1.45
CA TYR A 267 21.86 -16.28 1.23
C TYR A 267 21.64 -14.81 0.90
N LYS A 268 21.47 -14.53 -0.38
CA LYS A 268 21.04 -13.21 -0.87
C LYS A 268 19.57 -12.99 -0.49
N SER A 269 19.31 -12.20 0.58
CA SER A 269 17.94 -11.81 0.92
C SER A 269 17.43 -10.73 -0.02
N THR A 270 16.15 -10.77 -0.32
CA THR A 270 15.49 -9.77 -1.18
C THR A 270 15.22 -8.44 -0.47
N GLY A 271 15.38 -8.38 0.87
CA GLY A 271 15.01 -7.22 1.67
C GLY A 271 13.51 -6.91 1.68
N MET A 272 12.66 -7.88 1.27
CA MET A 272 11.22 -7.67 1.16
C MET A 272 10.46 -8.11 2.43
N GLY A 273 11.01 -9.02 3.25
CA GLY A 273 10.29 -9.62 4.38
C GLY A 273 9.81 -8.60 5.40
N LEU A 274 10.71 -7.82 5.99
CA LEU A 274 10.35 -6.81 7.00
C LEU A 274 9.60 -5.61 6.39
N TYR A 275 9.88 -5.23 5.14
CA TYR A 275 9.06 -4.25 4.43
C TYR A 275 7.59 -4.70 4.35
N MET A 276 7.34 -5.97 4.01
CA MET A 276 6.00 -6.53 3.97
C MET A 276 5.36 -6.60 5.36
N VAL A 277 6.14 -6.91 6.40
CA VAL A 277 5.67 -6.90 7.80
C VAL A 277 5.15 -5.50 8.18
N SER A 278 5.90 -4.45 7.89
CA SER A 278 5.49 -3.07 8.15
C SER A 278 4.24 -2.68 7.35
N LEU A 279 4.20 -3.01 6.06
CA LEU A 279 3.08 -2.69 5.19
C LEU A 279 1.78 -3.38 5.64
N ILE A 280 1.85 -4.68 5.95
CA ILE A 280 0.71 -5.47 6.42
C ILE A 280 0.27 -5.00 7.81
N GLY A 281 1.21 -4.80 8.74
CA GLY A 281 0.94 -4.26 10.07
C GLY A 281 0.15 -2.96 10.00
N SER A 282 0.62 -2.00 9.19
CA SER A 282 -0.07 -0.73 8.96
C SER A 282 -1.49 -0.91 8.42
N ARG A 283 -1.70 -1.81 7.46
CA ARG A 283 -3.04 -2.09 6.90
C ARG A 283 -3.98 -2.78 7.89
N LEU A 284 -3.45 -3.62 8.78
CA LEU A 284 -4.20 -4.25 9.87
C LEU A 284 -4.48 -3.27 11.03
N GLY A 285 -3.88 -2.07 11.02
CA GLY A 285 -3.95 -1.12 12.11
C GLY A 285 -3.10 -1.52 13.31
N HIS A 286 -2.06 -2.34 13.10
CA HIS A 286 -1.09 -2.75 14.12
C HIS A 286 0.21 -2.00 13.94
N ALA A 287 0.80 -1.50 15.04
CA ALA A 287 2.14 -0.95 15.01
C ALA A 287 3.18 -2.07 15.22
N ILE A 288 4.28 -2.00 14.50
CA ILE A 288 5.40 -2.94 14.62
C ILE A 288 6.60 -2.16 15.12
N GLU A 289 7.14 -2.60 16.26
CA GLU A 289 8.33 -2.01 16.87
C GLU A 289 9.48 -3.03 16.90
N VAL A 290 10.70 -2.53 16.96
CA VAL A 290 11.90 -3.33 17.06
C VAL A 290 12.82 -2.73 18.11
N GLU A 291 13.31 -3.60 18.98
CA GLU A 291 14.40 -3.32 19.91
C GLU A 291 15.53 -4.32 19.64
N SER A 292 16.73 -3.87 19.54
CA SER A 292 17.87 -4.77 19.28
C SER A 292 19.16 -4.18 19.81
N GLU A 293 20.02 -5.08 20.32
CA GLU A 293 21.39 -4.79 20.67
C GLU A 293 22.31 -5.67 19.82
N TYR A 294 23.16 -5.01 19.02
CA TYR A 294 24.09 -5.72 18.14
C TYR A 294 25.03 -6.65 18.94
N GLY A 295 25.05 -7.90 18.53
CA GLY A 295 25.79 -8.95 19.22
C GLY A 295 25.05 -9.60 20.40
N SER A 296 23.81 -9.19 20.71
CA SER A 296 23.06 -9.66 21.88
C SER A 296 21.70 -10.26 21.52
N TYR A 297 20.75 -9.46 21.07
CA TYR A 297 19.38 -9.91 20.78
C TYR A 297 18.65 -9.02 19.75
N THR A 298 17.54 -9.55 19.22
CA THR A 298 16.53 -8.76 18.50
C THR A 298 15.16 -9.11 19.05
N ARG A 299 14.36 -8.08 19.39
CA ARG A 299 12.96 -8.21 19.80
C ARG A 299 12.07 -7.43 18.86
N PHE A 300 11.11 -8.10 18.23
CA PHE A 300 10.02 -7.48 17.51
C PHE A 300 8.75 -7.47 18.36
N THR A 301 8.03 -6.36 18.38
CA THR A 301 6.80 -6.20 19.15
C THR A 301 5.67 -5.75 18.21
N ILE A 302 4.54 -6.46 18.24
CA ILE A 302 3.30 -6.11 17.55
C ILE A 302 2.37 -5.48 18.57
N LEU A 303 2.02 -4.21 18.37
CA LEU A 303 1.12 -3.46 19.23
C LEU A 303 -0.29 -3.47 18.61
N PHE A 304 -1.25 -4.04 19.34
CA PHE A 304 -2.65 -4.05 18.94
C PHE A 304 -3.37 -2.85 19.56
N SER A 305 -4.13 -2.10 18.75
CA SER A 305 -4.88 -0.93 19.25
C SER A 305 -6.05 -1.37 20.15
N ASP A 306 -6.49 -0.48 21.05
CA ASP A 306 -7.61 -0.75 21.99
C ASP A 306 -8.92 -1.14 21.29
N LYS A 307 -9.11 -0.70 20.05
CA LYS A 307 -10.26 -1.10 19.20
C LYS A 307 -10.17 -2.55 18.73
N ASN A 308 -8.99 -3.15 18.84
CA ASN A 308 -8.65 -4.47 18.31
C ASN A 308 -8.43 -5.53 19.42
N VAL A 309 -8.82 -5.26 20.69
CA VAL A 309 -8.63 -6.18 21.81
C VAL A 309 -9.98 -6.49 22.46
N ARG A 310 -10.24 -7.75 22.74
CA ARG A 310 -11.36 -8.26 23.57
C ARG A 310 -10.86 -9.18 24.65
#